data_08b8068153b183627e7433ef2e25f194
#
_entry.id   08b8068153b183627e7433ef2e25f194
#
_cell.length_a   1.000
_cell.length_b   1.000
_cell.length_c   1.000
_cell.angle_alpha   90.00
_cell.angle_beta   90.00
_cell.angle_gamma   90.00
#
_symmetry.space_group_name_H-M   'P 1'
#
loop_
_entity.id
_entity.type
_entity.pdbx_description
1 polymer ?
#
loop_
_entity_poly.entity_id
_entity_poly.type
_entity_poly.pdbx_seq_one_letter_code
_entity_poly.pdbx_strand_id
1 'polypeptide(L)'
;MSTPCARHDLHFVDLLYTFVAALCWLCAIDRTRRILAGHTSPASVTLLCSFVFKGTAFTLNIPTVYVAFDHAVKLPDLARLVIDTSNGVAWTASILILLDLWCAEPGEQRAHIRRWTLIALGAATVMTALWLLTPSPQEDPVPTYTVFNGHLSHAIYMLYFLLTLGFGLIQVAARSLRYARLAGPPWIRRGLQLTACGALVHLSVCILRALSIFGASLGNVTTTWQTLSPDMLSLGTTMMLLGLTIPIWGPTLTQHLNQLHAYHHYHQLGRLWNDLYNHNPSIALSPPGQAVGTAEHKLYRRLVEIQDGLVTLQLNLQPDNPTQSAHTLLKTLHTPPTTPPTPPTPPTNPPPDTDHATERTALLHLSRNYTKLARRQQLLNHLPQHNTTTQPHPDP
;
A
#
# COMPACT_ATOMS: atom_id res chain seq x y z
N MET A 1 39.69 18.68 14.01
CA MET A 1 39.35 17.46 14.79
C MET A 1 37.84 17.30 14.76
N SER A 2 37.33 16.47 13.84
CA SER A 2 35.90 16.18 13.75
C SER A 2 35.52 15.21 14.87
N THR A 3 34.55 15.59 15.70
CA THR A 3 34.01 14.78 16.79
C THR A 3 33.45 13.46 16.23
N PRO A 4 33.58 12.32 16.93
CA PRO A 4 33.12 11.01 16.45
C PRO A 4 31.61 10.98 16.17
N CYS A 5 30.80 11.85 16.77
CA CYS A 5 29.37 12.00 16.55
C CYS A 5 29.05 12.50 15.12
N ALA A 6 29.78 13.50 14.62
CA ALA A 6 29.58 14.05 13.28
C ALA A 6 29.86 13.03 12.14
N ARG A 7 30.76 12.06 12.39
CA ARG A 7 31.08 11.01 11.42
C ARG A 7 29.99 9.94 11.35
N HIS A 8 29.30 9.65 12.46
CA HIS A 8 28.21 8.69 12.53
C HIS A 8 26.96 9.23 11.81
N ASP A 9 26.67 10.52 11.96
CA ASP A 9 25.52 11.18 11.32
C ASP A 9 25.68 11.26 9.79
N LEU A 10 26.89 11.49 9.29
CA LEU A 10 27.20 11.49 7.85
C LEU A 10 26.95 10.12 7.22
N HIS A 11 27.40 9.04 7.85
CA HIS A 11 27.16 7.67 7.35
C HIS A 11 25.68 7.29 7.30
N PHE A 12 24.88 7.77 8.26
CA PHE A 12 23.45 7.51 8.30
C PHE A 12 22.71 8.22 7.14
N VAL A 13 23.03 9.47 6.87
CA VAL A 13 22.43 10.26 5.77
C VAL A 13 22.78 9.65 4.41
N ASP A 14 24.04 9.22 4.21
CA ASP A 14 24.48 8.56 2.99
C ASP A 14 23.74 7.24 2.76
N LEU A 15 23.56 6.45 3.82
CA LEU A 15 22.79 5.21 3.78
C LEU A 15 21.34 5.46 3.39
N LEU A 16 20.73 6.51 3.95
CA LEU A 16 19.35 6.89 3.68
C LEU A 16 19.16 7.34 2.22
N TYR A 17 20.07 8.17 1.71
CA TYR A 17 20.03 8.60 0.30
C TYR A 17 20.24 7.42 -0.65
N THR A 18 21.18 6.53 -0.34
CA THR A 18 21.40 5.31 -1.11
C THR A 18 20.17 4.41 -1.14
N PHE A 19 19.49 4.25 0.01
CA PHE A 19 18.26 3.46 0.10
C PHE A 19 17.14 4.05 -0.77
N VAL A 20 16.90 5.36 -0.69
CA VAL A 20 15.86 6.03 -1.49
C VAL A 20 16.21 5.99 -2.98
N ALA A 21 17.47 6.18 -3.35
CA ALA A 21 17.94 6.05 -4.73
C ALA A 21 17.69 4.64 -5.26
N ALA A 22 18.08 3.60 -4.50
CA ALA A 22 17.85 2.20 -4.88
C ALA A 22 16.37 1.90 -5.05
N LEU A 23 15.51 2.38 -4.16
CA LEU A 23 14.06 2.23 -4.27
C LEU A 23 13.52 2.87 -5.56
N CYS A 24 13.95 4.08 -5.89
CA CYS A 24 13.57 4.77 -7.13
C CYS A 24 13.99 3.97 -8.37
N TRP A 25 15.22 3.48 -8.43
CA TRP A 25 15.72 2.69 -9.55
C TRP A 25 15.02 1.34 -9.68
N LEU A 26 14.72 0.65 -8.59
CA LEU A 26 13.94 -0.59 -8.61
C LEU A 26 12.53 -0.34 -9.17
N CYS A 27 11.87 0.73 -8.74
CA CYS A 27 10.58 1.13 -9.29
C CYS A 27 10.67 1.50 -10.79
N ALA A 28 11.74 2.18 -11.20
CA ALA A 28 11.99 2.53 -12.60
C ALA A 28 12.20 1.28 -13.46
N ILE A 29 12.98 0.31 -12.98
CA ILE A 29 13.21 -0.98 -13.66
C ILE A 29 11.90 -1.76 -13.80
N ASP A 30 11.10 -1.88 -12.74
CA ASP A 30 9.79 -2.55 -12.82
C ASP A 30 8.89 -1.88 -13.87
N ARG A 31 8.85 -0.55 -13.90
CA ARG A 31 8.07 0.20 -14.90
C ARG A 31 8.59 -0.01 -16.32
N THR A 32 9.88 0.04 -16.51
CA THR A 32 10.49 -0.22 -17.82
C THR A 32 10.14 -1.61 -18.31
N ARG A 33 10.23 -2.64 -17.47
CA ARG A 33 9.85 -4.01 -17.81
C ARG A 33 8.40 -4.13 -18.24
N ARG A 34 7.48 -3.46 -17.52
CA ARG A 34 6.04 -3.46 -17.86
C ARG A 34 5.75 -2.72 -19.18
N ILE A 35 6.43 -1.63 -19.46
CA ILE A 35 6.32 -0.88 -20.73
C ILE A 35 6.81 -1.76 -21.87
N LEU A 36 7.95 -2.43 -21.72
CA LEU A 36 8.50 -3.36 -22.74
C LEU A 36 7.61 -4.60 -22.94
N ALA A 37 6.87 -5.03 -21.92
CA ALA A 37 5.87 -6.10 -22.01
C ALA A 37 4.55 -5.67 -22.69
N GLY A 38 4.49 -4.47 -23.27
CA GLY A 38 3.32 -3.97 -24.02
C GLY A 38 2.30 -3.17 -23.23
N HIS A 39 2.52 -2.93 -21.93
CA HIS A 39 1.63 -2.13 -21.08
C HIS A 39 1.99 -0.64 -21.13
N THR A 40 2.04 -0.07 -22.33
CA THR A 40 2.42 1.33 -22.55
C THR A 40 1.20 2.23 -22.41
N SER A 41 1.23 3.12 -21.42
CA SER A 41 0.26 4.22 -21.28
C SER A 41 0.99 5.52 -20.96
N PRO A 42 0.45 6.70 -21.30
CA PRO A 42 1.06 7.98 -20.94
C PRO A 42 1.35 8.10 -19.44
N ALA A 43 0.45 7.61 -18.60
CA ALA A 43 0.63 7.60 -17.15
C ALA A 43 1.80 6.70 -16.72
N SER A 44 2.00 5.52 -17.35
CA SER A 44 3.12 4.63 -17.04
C SER A 44 4.46 5.26 -17.42
N VAL A 45 4.55 5.94 -18.56
CA VAL A 45 5.76 6.66 -18.99
C VAL A 45 6.05 7.84 -18.05
N THR A 46 5.03 8.63 -17.70
CA THR A 46 5.19 9.77 -16.78
C THR A 46 5.66 9.32 -15.40
N LEU A 47 5.13 8.19 -14.91
CA LEU A 47 5.55 7.61 -13.64
C LEU A 47 7.00 7.10 -13.70
N LEU A 48 7.41 6.47 -14.81
CA LEU A 48 8.81 6.10 -15.06
C LEU A 48 9.72 7.34 -14.98
N CYS A 49 9.37 8.41 -15.71
CA CYS A 49 10.13 9.67 -15.67
C CYS A 49 10.24 10.21 -14.23
N SER A 50 9.16 10.15 -13.46
CA SER A 50 9.16 10.57 -12.05
C SER A 50 10.20 9.79 -11.22
N PHE A 51 10.26 8.47 -11.36
CA PHE A 51 11.24 7.65 -10.65
C PHE A 51 12.67 7.91 -11.12
N VAL A 52 12.89 8.10 -12.42
CA VAL A 52 14.21 8.41 -12.99
C VAL A 52 14.71 9.75 -12.48
N PHE A 53 13.91 10.82 -12.55
CA PHE A 53 14.33 12.13 -12.05
C PHE A 53 14.65 12.11 -10.55
N LYS A 54 13.80 11.44 -9.76
CA LYS A 54 14.04 11.35 -8.33
C LYS A 54 15.26 10.47 -8.00
N GLY A 55 15.41 9.33 -8.69
CA GLY A 55 16.56 8.44 -8.56
C GLY A 55 17.87 9.15 -8.91
N THR A 56 17.91 9.90 -10.00
CA THR A 56 19.06 10.70 -10.40
C THR A 56 19.43 11.72 -9.32
N ALA A 57 18.45 12.47 -8.80
CA ALA A 57 18.68 13.45 -7.76
C ALA A 57 19.27 12.84 -6.49
N PHE A 58 18.73 11.70 -6.00
CA PHE A 58 19.26 11.04 -4.81
C PHE A 58 20.61 10.36 -5.04
N THR A 59 20.85 9.81 -6.24
CA THR A 59 22.16 9.22 -6.60
C THR A 59 23.25 10.27 -6.61
N LEU A 60 22.98 11.44 -7.21
CA LEU A 60 23.94 12.55 -7.25
C LEU A 60 24.10 13.25 -5.89
N ASN A 61 23.15 13.12 -4.97
CA ASN A 61 23.29 13.63 -3.60
C ASN A 61 24.27 12.79 -2.74
N ILE A 62 24.73 11.62 -3.22
CA ILE A 62 25.77 10.84 -2.54
C ILE A 62 27.12 11.55 -2.79
N PRO A 63 27.88 11.99 -1.75
CA PRO A 63 29.07 12.82 -1.91
C PRO A 63 30.11 12.25 -2.86
N THR A 64 30.36 10.95 -2.80
CA THR A 64 31.33 10.27 -3.69
C THR A 64 30.90 10.31 -5.15
N VAL A 65 29.59 10.17 -5.44
CA VAL A 65 29.04 10.23 -6.79
C VAL A 65 29.01 11.67 -7.30
N TYR A 66 28.69 12.64 -6.44
CA TYR A 66 28.73 14.07 -6.75
C TYR A 66 30.09 14.50 -7.29
N VAL A 67 31.14 14.26 -6.50
CA VAL A 67 32.51 14.61 -6.86
C VAL A 67 32.97 13.87 -8.14
N ALA A 68 32.68 12.58 -8.24
CA ALA A 68 33.04 11.79 -9.44
C ALA A 68 32.36 12.33 -10.70
N PHE A 69 31.11 12.77 -10.60
CA PHE A 69 30.35 13.34 -11.70
C PHE A 69 30.94 14.66 -12.18
N ASP A 70 31.21 15.62 -11.27
CA ASP A 70 31.78 16.92 -11.59
C ASP A 70 33.17 16.79 -12.18
N HIS A 71 34.02 15.91 -11.65
CA HIS A 71 35.32 15.59 -12.22
C HIS A 71 35.24 14.98 -13.63
N ALA A 72 34.26 14.09 -13.89
CA ALA A 72 34.08 13.48 -15.19
C ALA A 72 33.63 14.50 -16.25
N VAL A 73 32.78 15.43 -15.87
CA VAL A 73 32.24 16.47 -16.80
C VAL A 73 33.15 17.70 -16.87
N LYS A 74 34.08 17.87 -15.93
CA LYS A 74 35.00 19.02 -15.81
C LYS A 74 34.29 20.37 -15.63
N LEU A 75 33.10 20.37 -15.07
CA LEU A 75 32.32 21.54 -14.73
C LEU A 75 31.99 21.50 -13.22
N PRO A 76 32.57 22.40 -12.42
CA PRO A 76 32.30 22.42 -10.98
C PRO A 76 30.84 22.77 -10.72
N ASP A 77 30.24 22.12 -9.70
CA ASP A 77 28.85 22.31 -9.27
C ASP A 77 27.76 21.98 -10.32
N LEU A 78 28.08 21.31 -11.43
CA LEU A 78 27.07 20.88 -12.40
C LEU A 78 26.15 19.81 -11.78
N ALA A 79 26.69 18.90 -10.94
CA ALA A 79 25.90 17.93 -10.22
C ALA A 79 24.76 18.59 -9.45
N ARG A 80 25.01 19.74 -8.83
CA ARG A 80 24.00 20.52 -8.10
C ARG A 80 22.87 21.00 -9.00
N LEU A 81 23.20 21.58 -10.16
CA LEU A 81 22.19 22.00 -11.13
C LEU A 81 21.31 20.82 -11.56
N VAL A 82 21.93 19.67 -11.81
CA VAL A 82 21.20 18.44 -12.20
C VAL A 82 20.31 17.93 -11.05
N ILE A 83 20.81 17.95 -9.81
CA ILE A 83 20.03 17.57 -8.62
C ILE A 83 18.80 18.48 -8.49
N ASP A 84 19.01 19.80 -8.48
CA ASP A 84 17.96 20.77 -8.21
C ASP A 84 16.92 20.80 -9.33
N THR A 85 17.36 20.70 -10.59
CA THR A 85 16.46 20.64 -11.74
C THR A 85 15.66 19.33 -11.76
N SER A 86 16.33 18.20 -11.50
CA SER A 86 15.66 16.89 -11.46
C SER A 86 14.67 16.80 -10.29
N ASN A 87 15.08 17.21 -9.10
CA ASN A 87 14.26 17.13 -7.88
C ASN A 87 13.17 18.19 -7.81
N GLY A 88 13.53 19.47 -8.07
CA GLY A 88 12.61 20.59 -7.90
C GLY A 88 11.62 20.75 -9.03
N VAL A 89 12.09 20.64 -10.27
CA VAL A 89 11.31 20.99 -11.45
C VAL A 89 10.76 19.75 -12.14
N ALA A 90 11.63 18.86 -12.60
CA ALA A 90 11.23 17.74 -13.46
C ALA A 90 10.39 16.70 -12.70
N TRP A 91 10.77 16.39 -11.47
CA TRP A 91 10.03 15.44 -10.64
C TRP A 91 8.63 15.95 -10.26
N THR A 92 8.51 17.19 -9.77
CA THR A 92 7.20 17.77 -9.41
C THR A 92 6.30 17.90 -10.63
N ALA A 93 6.83 18.33 -11.78
CA ALA A 93 6.08 18.42 -13.04
C ALA A 93 5.58 17.05 -13.49
N SER A 94 6.41 16.01 -13.41
CA SER A 94 6.01 14.65 -13.78
C SER A 94 4.89 14.11 -12.88
N ILE A 95 4.90 14.39 -11.57
CA ILE A 95 3.80 14.02 -10.67
C ILE A 95 2.52 14.79 -11.05
N LEU A 96 2.62 16.09 -11.35
CA LEU A 96 1.46 16.89 -11.74
C LEU A 96 0.85 16.42 -13.07
N ILE A 97 1.69 16.05 -14.04
CA ILE A 97 1.23 15.42 -15.28
C ILE A 97 0.52 14.10 -14.97
N LEU A 98 1.09 13.27 -14.12
CA LEU A 98 0.50 11.97 -13.73
C LEU A 98 -0.87 12.14 -13.07
N LEU A 99 -1.00 13.07 -12.12
CA LEU A 99 -2.25 13.37 -11.43
C LEU A 99 -3.32 13.89 -12.38
N ASP A 100 -2.93 14.80 -13.28
CA ASP A 100 -3.85 15.35 -14.27
C ASP A 100 -4.28 14.26 -15.31
N LEU A 101 -3.38 13.34 -15.71
CA LEU A 101 -3.69 12.23 -16.60
C LEU A 101 -4.68 11.22 -16.00
N TRP A 102 -4.70 11.05 -14.69
CA TRP A 102 -5.66 10.16 -14.02
C TRP A 102 -7.09 10.70 -14.03
N CYS A 103 -7.26 12.03 -14.18
CA CYS A 103 -8.55 12.70 -14.09
C CYS A 103 -8.98 13.37 -15.40
N ALA A 104 -8.08 13.48 -16.40
CA ALA A 104 -8.36 14.14 -17.67
C ALA A 104 -9.10 13.20 -18.64
N GLU A 105 -10.02 13.78 -19.41
CA GLU A 105 -10.60 13.09 -20.55
C GLU A 105 -9.54 12.79 -21.64
N PRO A 106 -9.72 11.70 -22.43
CA PRO A 106 -8.69 11.28 -23.41
C PRO A 106 -8.24 12.37 -24.39
N GLY A 107 -9.08 13.35 -24.69
CA GLY A 107 -8.75 14.48 -25.58
C GLY A 107 -7.88 15.55 -24.96
N GLU A 108 -7.93 15.74 -23.64
CA GLU A 108 -7.25 16.82 -22.93
C GLU A 108 -5.84 16.47 -22.45
N GLN A 109 -5.50 15.18 -22.44
CA GLN A 109 -4.24 14.68 -21.92
C GLN A 109 -3.01 15.36 -22.52
N ARG A 110 -3.01 15.60 -23.85
CA ARG A 110 -1.89 16.26 -24.55
C ARG A 110 -1.72 17.72 -24.11
N ALA A 111 -2.81 18.43 -23.83
CA ALA A 111 -2.76 19.81 -23.36
C ALA A 111 -2.15 19.89 -21.95
N HIS A 112 -2.52 19.00 -21.04
CA HIS A 112 -1.95 18.91 -19.70
C HIS A 112 -0.46 18.57 -19.71
N ILE A 113 -0.04 17.59 -20.51
CA ILE A 113 1.39 17.23 -20.69
C ILE A 113 2.14 18.47 -21.20
N ARG A 114 1.67 19.09 -22.29
CA ARG A 114 2.34 20.25 -22.88
C ARG A 114 2.45 21.41 -21.90
N ARG A 115 1.38 21.71 -21.15
CA ARG A 115 1.36 22.81 -20.17
C ARG A 115 2.43 22.62 -19.09
N TRP A 116 2.46 21.47 -18.43
CA TRP A 116 3.41 21.21 -17.35
C TRP A 116 4.84 21.07 -17.85
N THR A 117 5.04 20.49 -19.03
CA THR A 117 6.36 20.42 -19.67
C THR A 117 6.90 21.80 -20.00
N LEU A 118 6.08 22.71 -20.55
CA LEU A 118 6.50 24.09 -20.85
C LEU A 118 6.81 24.88 -19.57
N ILE A 119 6.00 24.73 -18.53
CA ILE A 119 6.28 25.36 -17.22
C ILE A 119 7.61 24.83 -16.65
N ALA A 120 7.84 23.51 -16.70
CA ALA A 120 9.07 22.89 -16.24
C ALA A 120 10.29 23.35 -17.03
N LEU A 121 10.20 23.40 -18.36
CA LEU A 121 11.28 23.90 -19.21
C LEU A 121 11.61 25.37 -18.92
N GLY A 122 10.60 26.22 -18.78
CA GLY A 122 10.80 27.61 -18.40
C GLY A 122 11.46 27.78 -17.04
N ALA A 123 11.00 27.03 -16.04
CA ALA A 123 11.61 27.04 -14.71
C ALA A 123 13.05 26.52 -14.72
N ALA A 124 13.33 25.44 -15.47
CA ALA A 124 14.68 24.91 -15.62
C ALA A 124 15.62 25.88 -16.33
N THR A 125 15.12 26.59 -17.35
CA THR A 125 15.91 27.61 -18.06
C THR A 125 16.31 28.76 -17.12
N VAL A 126 15.37 29.28 -16.33
CA VAL A 126 15.68 30.34 -15.34
C VAL A 126 16.66 29.81 -14.28
N MET A 127 16.50 28.58 -13.80
CA MET A 127 17.40 27.95 -12.84
C MET A 127 18.83 27.82 -13.41
N THR A 128 18.96 27.40 -14.66
CA THR A 128 20.24 27.30 -15.37
C THR A 128 20.89 28.69 -15.54
N ALA A 129 20.10 29.71 -15.90
CA ALA A 129 20.60 31.06 -16.02
C ALA A 129 21.11 31.61 -14.68
N LEU A 130 20.38 31.41 -13.59
CA LEU A 130 20.81 31.80 -12.25
C LEU A 130 22.09 31.04 -11.80
N TRP A 131 22.18 29.76 -12.14
CA TRP A 131 23.38 28.96 -11.84
C TRP A 131 24.60 29.50 -12.59
N LEU A 132 24.48 29.86 -13.88
CA LEU A 132 25.56 30.46 -14.67
C LEU A 132 26.02 31.83 -14.12
N LEU A 133 25.12 32.56 -13.46
CA LEU A 133 25.43 33.86 -12.83
C LEU A 133 26.02 33.71 -11.41
N THR A 134 26.02 32.49 -10.86
CA THR A 134 26.55 32.21 -9.52
C THR A 134 28.01 31.80 -9.65
N PRO A 135 28.96 32.57 -9.12
CA PRO A 135 30.35 32.16 -9.12
C PRO A 135 30.53 30.93 -8.22
N SER A 136 31.06 29.84 -8.78
CA SER A 136 31.40 28.62 -8.07
C SER A 136 32.86 28.60 -7.72
N PRO A 137 33.26 29.03 -6.49
CA PRO A 137 34.69 29.12 -6.14
C PRO A 137 35.32 27.79 -5.78
N GLN A 138 34.56 26.79 -5.37
CA GLN A 138 35.05 25.48 -4.91
C GLN A 138 34.01 24.40 -4.99
N GLU A 139 34.41 23.19 -5.39
CA GLU A 139 33.62 21.96 -5.26
C GLU A 139 33.33 21.71 -3.78
N ASP A 140 32.09 21.96 -3.35
CA ASP A 140 31.63 21.64 -2.01
C ASP A 140 30.83 20.33 -2.05
N PRO A 141 31.47 19.17 -1.73
CA PRO A 141 30.81 17.87 -1.73
C PRO A 141 29.84 17.70 -0.56
N VAL A 142 29.82 18.64 0.35
CA VAL A 142 28.86 18.67 1.45
C VAL A 142 27.60 19.35 0.92
N PRO A 143 26.41 18.80 1.16
CA PRO A 143 25.17 19.50 0.85
C PRO A 143 25.05 20.75 1.71
N THR A 144 25.77 21.78 1.34
CA THR A 144 25.79 23.10 1.95
C THR A 144 24.51 23.87 1.63
N TYR A 145 23.35 23.16 1.70
CA TYR A 145 22.04 23.81 1.68
C TYR A 145 21.85 24.81 2.82
N THR A 146 22.85 24.99 3.63
CA THR A 146 22.74 25.60 4.95
C THR A 146 23.76 26.70 5.20
N VAL A 147 24.79 26.82 4.37
CA VAL A 147 25.76 27.88 4.55
C VAL A 147 25.48 28.97 3.52
N PHE A 148 24.94 30.08 3.99
CA PHE A 148 24.97 31.34 3.28
C PHE A 148 26.43 31.75 3.13
N ASN A 149 27.03 31.47 1.99
CA ASN A 149 28.42 31.79 1.68
C ASN A 149 28.66 33.31 1.46
N GLY A 150 27.77 34.17 1.94
CA GLY A 150 27.85 35.62 1.79
C GLY A 150 27.58 36.14 0.38
N HIS A 151 27.40 35.27 -0.62
CA HIS A 151 27.12 35.68 -2.00
C HIS A 151 25.60 35.76 -2.27
N LEU A 152 25.12 36.94 -2.58
CA LEU A 152 23.70 37.20 -2.89
C LEU A 152 23.18 36.34 -4.05
N SER A 153 24.00 36.11 -5.08
CA SER A 153 23.67 35.27 -6.23
C SER A 153 23.31 33.84 -5.85
N HIS A 154 24.08 33.25 -4.91
CA HIS A 154 23.80 31.91 -4.38
C HIS A 154 22.50 31.87 -3.59
N ALA A 155 22.22 32.86 -2.77
CA ALA A 155 20.97 32.96 -2.04
C ALA A 155 19.76 33.08 -2.99
N ILE A 156 19.87 33.88 -4.06
CA ILE A 156 18.81 34.03 -5.06
C ILE A 156 18.56 32.71 -5.80
N TYR A 157 19.61 31.98 -6.19
CA TYR A 157 19.49 30.67 -6.82
C TYR A 157 18.77 29.67 -5.90
N MET A 158 19.18 29.60 -4.63
CA MET A 158 18.57 28.71 -3.65
C MET A 158 17.10 29.06 -3.36
N LEU A 159 16.79 30.34 -3.19
CA LEU A 159 15.40 30.78 -2.98
C LEU A 159 14.54 30.46 -4.19
N TYR A 160 15.05 30.64 -5.42
CA TYR A 160 14.33 30.28 -6.64
C TYR A 160 14.06 28.77 -6.70
N PHE A 161 15.08 27.95 -6.37
CA PHE A 161 14.89 26.49 -6.25
C PHE A 161 13.79 26.12 -5.22
N LEU A 162 13.86 26.69 -4.02
CA LEU A 162 12.89 26.42 -2.96
C LEU A 162 11.47 26.90 -3.34
N LEU A 163 11.36 28.02 -4.03
CA LEU A 163 10.08 28.54 -4.54
C LEU A 163 9.46 27.63 -5.61
N THR A 164 10.26 27.17 -6.59
CA THR A 164 9.79 26.27 -7.64
C THR A 164 9.39 24.91 -7.10
N LEU A 165 10.21 24.33 -6.22
CA LEU A 165 9.92 23.08 -5.53
C LEU A 165 8.68 23.22 -4.63
N GLY A 166 8.63 24.27 -3.81
CA GLY A 166 7.49 24.55 -2.91
C GLY A 166 6.18 24.74 -3.66
N PHE A 167 6.19 25.51 -4.76
CA PHE A 167 5.04 25.66 -5.64
C PHE A 167 4.58 24.30 -6.20
N GLY A 168 5.51 23.48 -6.69
CA GLY A 168 5.22 22.13 -7.18
C GLY A 168 4.58 21.25 -6.11
N LEU A 169 5.13 21.25 -4.89
CA LEU A 169 4.64 20.47 -3.76
C LEU A 169 3.23 20.91 -3.30
N ILE A 170 2.97 22.21 -3.26
CA ILE A 170 1.62 22.76 -2.97
C ILE A 170 0.61 22.25 -4.00
N GLN A 171 0.97 22.32 -5.29
CA GLN A 171 0.11 21.85 -6.37
C GLN A 171 -0.13 20.33 -6.29
N VAL A 172 0.91 19.56 -5.98
CA VAL A 172 0.80 18.09 -5.77
C VAL A 172 -0.12 17.79 -4.59
N ALA A 173 0.09 18.43 -3.44
CA ALA A 173 -0.75 18.22 -2.26
C ALA A 173 -2.21 18.58 -2.52
N ALA A 174 -2.47 19.76 -3.10
CA ALA A 174 -3.83 20.24 -3.39
C ALA A 174 -4.59 19.30 -4.35
N ARG A 175 -3.93 18.87 -5.46
CA ARG A 175 -4.54 17.95 -6.42
C ARG A 175 -4.72 16.56 -5.84
N SER A 176 -3.72 16.03 -5.13
CA SER A 176 -3.82 14.71 -4.51
C SER A 176 -4.97 14.66 -3.51
N LEU A 177 -5.18 15.68 -2.68
CA LEU A 177 -6.31 15.76 -1.75
C LEU A 177 -7.65 15.90 -2.47
N ARG A 178 -7.71 16.71 -3.53
CA ARG A 178 -8.91 16.88 -4.35
C ARG A 178 -9.31 15.54 -5.00
N TYR A 179 -8.36 14.88 -5.65
CA TYR A 179 -8.61 13.62 -6.35
C TYR A 179 -8.87 12.45 -5.38
N ALA A 180 -8.27 12.46 -4.18
CA ALA A 180 -8.57 11.50 -3.14
C ALA A 180 -10.03 11.53 -2.69
N ARG A 181 -10.69 12.72 -2.74
CA ARG A 181 -12.13 12.85 -2.42
C ARG A 181 -13.04 12.30 -3.52
N LEU A 182 -12.57 12.32 -4.77
CA LEU A 182 -13.31 11.86 -5.94
C LEU A 182 -13.06 10.37 -6.24
N ALA A 183 -11.97 9.81 -5.70
CA ALA A 183 -11.56 8.44 -5.96
C ALA A 183 -12.52 7.43 -5.31
N GLY A 184 -13.13 6.54 -6.10
CA GLY A 184 -13.95 5.43 -5.64
C GLY A 184 -13.14 4.31 -4.95
N PRO A 185 -12.09 3.75 -5.59
CA PRO A 185 -11.32 2.67 -5.01
C PRO A 185 -10.51 3.10 -3.77
N PRO A 186 -10.57 2.33 -2.66
CA PRO A 186 -9.92 2.72 -1.39
C PRO A 186 -8.39 2.84 -1.51
N TRP A 187 -7.75 2.05 -2.37
CA TRP A 187 -6.31 2.07 -2.57
C TRP A 187 -5.83 3.35 -3.25
N ILE A 188 -6.57 3.84 -4.25
CA ILE A 188 -6.26 5.12 -4.92
C ILE A 188 -6.40 6.26 -3.91
N ARG A 189 -7.50 6.28 -3.15
CA ARG A 189 -7.73 7.30 -2.12
C ARG A 189 -6.61 7.34 -1.08
N ARG A 190 -6.21 6.19 -0.53
CA ARG A 190 -5.13 6.08 0.46
C ARG A 190 -3.78 6.46 -0.13
N GLY A 191 -3.48 6.03 -1.36
CA GLY A 191 -2.26 6.40 -2.07
C GLY A 191 -2.14 7.91 -2.27
N LEU A 192 -3.20 8.56 -2.75
CA LEU A 192 -3.24 10.01 -2.94
C LEU A 192 -3.14 10.79 -1.62
N GLN A 193 -3.78 10.31 -0.55
CA GLN A 193 -3.65 10.91 0.78
C GLN A 193 -2.21 10.83 1.29
N LEU A 194 -1.56 9.67 1.14
CA LEU A 194 -0.16 9.49 1.54
C LEU A 194 0.78 10.37 0.73
N THR A 195 0.54 10.51 -0.59
CA THR A 195 1.28 11.44 -1.46
C THR A 195 1.12 12.88 -0.99
N ALA A 196 -0.09 13.30 -0.64
CA ALA A 196 -0.35 14.63 -0.13
C ALA A 196 0.35 14.90 1.21
N CYS A 197 0.29 13.95 2.16
CA CYS A 197 1.00 14.05 3.43
C CYS A 197 2.53 14.16 3.21
N GLY A 198 3.09 13.32 2.34
CA GLY A 198 4.51 13.37 2.00
C GLY A 198 4.91 14.71 1.35
N ALA A 199 4.07 15.26 0.48
CA ALA A 199 4.30 16.58 -0.11
C ALA A 199 4.27 17.71 0.93
N LEU A 200 3.38 17.65 1.92
CA LEU A 200 3.34 18.63 3.02
C LEU A 200 4.56 18.52 3.94
N VAL A 201 5.02 17.31 4.26
CA VAL A 201 6.26 17.10 5.02
C VAL A 201 7.46 17.68 4.26
N HIS A 202 7.55 17.42 2.96
CA HIS A 202 8.61 17.97 2.12
C HIS A 202 8.52 19.51 2.01
N LEU A 203 7.31 20.06 1.90
CA LEU A 203 7.08 21.51 1.88
C LEU A 203 7.54 22.18 3.18
N SER A 204 7.32 21.55 4.34
CA SER A 204 7.82 22.08 5.62
C SER A 204 9.34 22.23 5.63
N VAL A 205 10.06 21.29 5.02
CA VAL A 205 11.52 21.39 4.84
C VAL A 205 11.90 22.57 3.96
N CYS A 206 11.17 22.80 2.86
CA CYS A 206 11.41 23.97 2.00
C CYS A 206 11.23 25.28 2.75
N ILE A 207 10.18 25.39 3.56
CA ILE A 207 9.92 26.58 4.38
C ILE A 207 11.01 26.80 5.41
N LEU A 208 11.40 25.75 6.14
CA LEU A 208 12.45 25.81 7.15
C LEU A 208 13.80 26.22 6.55
N ARG A 209 14.13 25.71 5.35
CA ARG A 209 15.35 26.10 4.63
C ARG A 209 15.31 27.56 4.15
N ALA A 210 14.17 28.01 3.63
CA ALA A 210 14.01 29.41 3.23
C ALA A 210 14.17 30.34 4.45
N LEU A 211 13.57 29.99 5.60
CA LEU A 211 13.71 30.73 6.85
C LEU A 211 15.17 30.73 7.36
N SER A 212 15.90 29.62 7.20
CA SER A 212 17.31 29.52 7.59
C SER A 212 18.18 30.45 6.72
N ILE A 213 17.94 30.53 5.41
CA ILE A 213 18.66 31.44 4.53
C ILE A 213 18.38 32.90 4.94
N PHE A 214 17.14 33.24 5.26
CA PHE A 214 16.74 34.55 5.72
C PHE A 214 17.33 34.90 7.10
N GLY A 215 17.29 33.95 8.04
CA GLY A 215 17.89 34.12 9.37
C GLY A 215 19.41 34.33 9.31
N ALA A 216 20.10 33.58 8.45
CA ALA A 216 21.55 33.75 8.25
C ALA A 216 21.89 35.13 7.68
N SER A 217 21.07 35.71 6.81
CA SER A 217 21.25 37.08 6.30
C SER A 217 21.10 38.16 7.39
N LEU A 218 20.36 37.82 8.49
CA LEU A 218 20.17 38.69 9.66
C LEU A 218 21.17 38.38 10.81
N GLY A 219 22.19 37.55 10.58
CA GLY A 219 23.19 37.17 11.57
C GLY A 219 22.79 36.10 12.58
N ASN A 220 21.58 35.51 12.44
CA ASN A 220 21.12 34.44 13.29
C ASN A 220 21.34 33.07 12.62
N VAL A 221 22.39 32.36 13.04
CA VAL A 221 22.68 30.99 12.53
C VAL A 221 22.02 29.96 13.45
N THR A 222 20.91 29.37 13.03
CA THR A 222 20.28 28.28 13.76
C THR A 222 20.70 26.94 13.14
N THR A 223 21.55 26.20 13.83
CA THR A 223 22.14 24.92 13.37
C THR A 223 21.18 23.72 13.54
N THR A 224 20.22 23.80 14.44
CA THR A 224 19.32 22.68 14.81
C THR A 224 18.48 22.16 13.63
N TRP A 225 18.08 23.03 12.71
CA TRP A 225 17.27 22.64 11.55
C TRP A 225 18.08 21.95 10.47
N GLN A 226 19.38 22.13 10.48
CA GLN A 226 20.29 21.54 9.49
C GLN A 226 20.43 20.03 9.68
N THR A 227 20.38 19.56 10.92
CA THR A 227 20.48 18.13 11.25
C THR A 227 19.19 17.35 10.96
N LEU A 228 18.03 17.96 11.14
CA LEU A 228 16.73 17.30 10.94
C LEU A 228 16.25 17.32 9.47
N SER A 229 16.79 18.22 8.66
CA SER A 229 16.27 18.44 7.30
C SER A 229 16.49 17.24 6.34
N PRO A 230 17.59 16.46 6.38
CA PRO A 230 17.76 15.29 5.52
C PRO A 230 16.78 14.17 5.83
N ASP A 231 16.48 13.93 7.11
CA ASP A 231 15.57 12.87 7.55
C ASP A 231 14.14 13.17 7.12
N MET A 232 13.69 14.40 7.35
CA MET A 232 12.36 14.85 6.93
C MET A 232 12.22 14.86 5.41
N LEU A 233 13.26 15.25 4.67
CA LEU A 233 13.29 15.20 3.21
C LEU A 233 13.10 13.77 2.70
N SER A 234 13.84 12.84 3.27
CA SER A 234 13.80 11.42 2.90
C SER A 234 12.46 10.80 3.28
N LEU A 235 11.93 11.12 4.46
CA LEU A 235 10.61 10.68 4.90
C LEU A 235 9.52 11.18 3.95
N GLY A 236 9.45 12.48 3.69
CA GLY A 236 8.47 13.07 2.77
C GLY A 236 8.54 12.47 1.38
N THR A 237 9.75 12.27 0.86
CA THR A 237 9.97 11.62 -0.45
C THR A 237 9.49 10.18 -0.44
N THR A 238 9.85 9.39 0.56
CA THR A 238 9.44 7.99 0.68
C THR A 238 7.91 7.86 0.75
N MET A 239 7.25 8.71 1.55
CA MET A 239 5.79 8.77 1.61
C MET A 239 5.17 9.08 0.24
N MET A 240 5.73 10.03 -0.51
CA MET A 240 5.24 10.36 -1.85
C MET A 240 5.44 9.21 -2.83
N LEU A 241 6.61 8.56 -2.84
CA LEU A 241 6.89 7.41 -3.70
C LEU A 241 5.98 6.22 -3.38
N LEU A 242 5.79 5.89 -2.11
CA LEU A 242 4.86 4.84 -1.68
C LEU A 242 3.43 5.21 -2.07
N GLY A 243 3.01 6.45 -1.84
CA GLY A 243 1.68 6.94 -2.20
C GLY A 243 1.37 6.80 -3.68
N LEU A 244 2.33 7.10 -4.56
CA LEU A 244 2.20 6.95 -6.01
C LEU A 244 2.22 5.49 -6.48
N THR A 245 2.83 4.59 -5.72
CA THR A 245 2.92 3.17 -6.08
C THR A 245 1.75 2.34 -5.53
N ILE A 246 1.12 2.73 -4.42
CA ILE A 246 -0.03 2.03 -3.81
C ILE A 246 -1.14 1.69 -4.82
N PRO A 247 -1.59 2.60 -5.72
CA PRO A 247 -2.63 2.29 -6.68
C PRO A 247 -2.29 1.14 -7.63
N ILE A 248 -1.00 0.83 -7.76
CA ILE A 248 -0.49 -0.17 -8.68
C ILE A 248 -0.49 -1.57 -8.07
N TRP A 249 0.03 -1.71 -6.85
CA TRP A 249 0.16 -3.00 -6.18
C TRP A 249 -0.99 -3.27 -5.19
N GLY A 250 -1.72 -2.22 -4.78
CA GLY A 250 -2.83 -2.33 -3.84
C GLY A 250 -3.94 -3.29 -4.29
N PRO A 251 -4.46 -3.22 -5.51
CA PRO A 251 -5.44 -4.18 -6.03
C PRO A 251 -4.93 -5.61 -6.00
N THR A 252 -3.69 -5.85 -6.44
CA THR A 252 -3.05 -7.17 -6.43
C THR A 252 -2.91 -7.71 -5.01
N LEU A 253 -2.47 -6.87 -4.06
CA LEU A 253 -2.37 -7.24 -2.65
C LEU A 253 -3.75 -7.60 -2.08
N THR A 254 -4.77 -6.80 -2.38
CA THR A 254 -6.15 -7.10 -1.94
C THR A 254 -6.63 -8.44 -2.49
N GLN A 255 -6.35 -8.72 -3.77
CA GLN A 255 -6.72 -9.99 -4.39
C GLN A 255 -6.03 -11.18 -3.70
N HIS A 256 -4.74 -11.06 -3.39
CA HIS A 256 -4.03 -12.10 -2.65
C HIS A 256 -4.56 -12.27 -1.22
N LEU A 257 -4.84 -11.16 -0.52
CA LEU A 257 -5.44 -11.22 0.82
C LEU A 257 -6.83 -11.85 0.80
N ASN A 258 -7.66 -11.53 -0.20
CA ASN A 258 -8.98 -12.14 -0.36
C ASN A 258 -8.87 -13.64 -0.63
N GLN A 259 -7.90 -14.06 -1.45
CA GLN A 259 -7.63 -15.50 -1.67
C GLN A 259 -7.19 -16.20 -0.39
N LEU A 260 -6.34 -15.59 0.44
CA LEU A 260 -5.93 -16.13 1.74
C LEU A 260 -7.12 -16.23 2.70
N HIS A 261 -7.95 -15.19 2.79
CA HIS A 261 -9.17 -15.21 3.59
C HIS A 261 -10.15 -16.28 3.09
N ALA A 262 -10.34 -16.40 1.77
CA ALA A 262 -11.19 -17.43 1.18
C ALA A 262 -10.67 -18.83 1.49
N TYR A 263 -9.36 -19.06 1.42
CA TYR A 263 -8.72 -20.32 1.79
C TYR A 263 -8.94 -20.66 3.26
N HIS A 264 -8.74 -19.68 4.15
CA HIS A 264 -8.98 -19.88 5.58
C HIS A 264 -10.44 -20.23 5.88
N HIS A 265 -11.39 -19.49 5.29
CA HIS A 265 -12.83 -19.76 5.44
C HIS A 265 -13.24 -21.11 4.84
N TYR A 266 -12.66 -21.50 3.72
CA TYR A 266 -12.87 -22.80 3.12
C TYR A 266 -12.49 -23.94 4.07
N HIS A 267 -11.34 -23.84 4.73
CA HIS A 267 -10.91 -24.85 5.72
C HIS A 267 -11.75 -24.80 6.99
N GLN A 268 -12.16 -23.63 7.43
CA GLN A 268 -13.04 -23.49 8.59
C GLN A 268 -14.39 -24.19 8.40
N LEU A 269 -14.97 -24.10 7.21
CA LEU A 269 -16.22 -24.78 6.85
C LEU A 269 -16.05 -26.29 6.61
N GLY A 270 -14.80 -26.76 6.52
CA GLY A 270 -14.47 -28.12 6.13
C GLY A 270 -15.12 -29.20 6.99
N ARG A 271 -15.12 -29.04 8.32
CA ARG A 271 -15.69 -30.01 9.24
C ARG A 271 -17.21 -30.09 9.11
N LEU A 272 -17.88 -28.97 9.11
CA LEU A 272 -19.33 -28.90 8.94
C LEU A 272 -19.75 -29.51 7.61
N TRP A 273 -19.06 -29.15 6.53
CA TRP A 273 -19.32 -29.70 5.21
C TRP A 273 -19.12 -31.23 5.16
N ASN A 274 -18.05 -31.72 5.77
CA ASN A 274 -17.75 -33.17 5.77
C ASN A 274 -18.81 -33.98 6.53
N ASP A 275 -19.29 -33.46 7.67
CA ASP A 275 -20.32 -34.13 8.46
C ASP A 275 -21.69 -34.09 7.73
N LEU A 276 -22.02 -33.01 7.02
CA LEU A 276 -23.19 -32.92 6.13
C LEU A 276 -23.05 -33.88 4.94
N TYR A 277 -21.89 -33.94 4.30
CA TYR A 277 -21.61 -34.84 3.19
C TYR A 277 -21.73 -36.30 3.60
N ASN A 278 -21.24 -36.69 4.74
CA ASN A 278 -21.36 -38.05 5.27
C ASN A 278 -22.81 -38.44 5.57
N HIS A 279 -23.66 -37.46 5.94
CA HIS A 279 -25.09 -37.68 6.15
C HIS A 279 -25.86 -37.77 4.84
N ASN A 280 -25.54 -36.90 3.86
CA ASN A 280 -26.17 -36.88 2.53
C ASN A 280 -25.13 -36.55 1.43
N PRO A 281 -24.57 -37.55 0.74
CA PRO A 281 -23.58 -37.31 -0.33
C PRO A 281 -24.11 -36.54 -1.56
N SER A 282 -25.43 -36.45 -1.74
CA SER A 282 -26.03 -35.77 -2.90
C SER A 282 -25.88 -34.24 -2.88
N ILE A 283 -25.46 -33.64 -1.75
CA ILE A 283 -25.20 -32.21 -1.65
C ILE A 283 -23.92 -31.77 -2.41
N ALA A 284 -23.00 -32.68 -2.64
CA ALA A 284 -21.74 -32.36 -3.27
C ALA A 284 -21.85 -32.38 -4.81
N LEU A 285 -21.54 -31.27 -5.43
CA LEU A 285 -21.47 -31.13 -6.90
C LEU A 285 -20.29 -31.91 -7.52
N SER A 286 -19.27 -32.25 -6.73
CA SER A 286 -18.14 -33.10 -7.15
C SER A 286 -17.55 -33.84 -5.94
N PRO A 287 -16.93 -35.01 -6.15
CA PRO A 287 -16.30 -35.77 -5.08
C PRO A 287 -15.27 -34.95 -4.30
N PRO A 288 -15.08 -35.25 -3.00
CA PRO A 288 -14.05 -34.61 -2.17
C PRO A 288 -12.68 -34.70 -2.85
N GLY A 289 -11.94 -33.58 -2.88
CA GLY A 289 -10.60 -33.52 -3.45
C GLY A 289 -10.52 -33.12 -4.94
N GLN A 290 -11.58 -33.15 -5.71
CA GLN A 290 -11.61 -32.76 -7.13
C GLN A 290 -12.05 -31.33 -7.40
N ALA A 291 -12.15 -30.47 -6.39
CA ALA A 291 -12.55 -29.09 -6.55
C ALA A 291 -11.45 -28.32 -7.32
N VAL A 292 -11.69 -28.02 -8.60
CA VAL A 292 -10.83 -27.20 -9.46
C VAL A 292 -11.25 -25.73 -9.33
N GLY A 293 -10.29 -24.81 -9.34
CA GLY A 293 -10.54 -23.37 -9.35
C GLY A 293 -9.84 -22.59 -8.22
N THR A 294 -10.06 -21.26 -8.21
CA THR A 294 -9.51 -20.35 -7.20
C THR A 294 -10.08 -20.64 -5.80
N ALA A 295 -9.38 -20.16 -4.75
CA ALA A 295 -9.85 -20.33 -3.36
C ALA A 295 -11.24 -19.72 -3.14
N GLU A 296 -11.55 -18.61 -3.80
CA GLU A 296 -12.87 -17.95 -3.75
C GLU A 296 -13.96 -18.82 -4.37
N HIS A 297 -13.68 -19.43 -5.53
CA HIS A 297 -14.63 -20.33 -6.19
C HIS A 297 -14.90 -21.59 -5.35
N LYS A 298 -13.84 -22.16 -4.74
CA LYS A 298 -13.98 -23.31 -3.84
C LYS A 298 -14.80 -22.95 -2.58
N LEU A 299 -14.57 -21.76 -2.03
CA LEU A 299 -15.35 -21.27 -0.89
C LEU A 299 -16.81 -21.08 -1.24
N TYR A 300 -17.11 -20.37 -2.35
CA TYR A 300 -18.48 -20.13 -2.81
C TYR A 300 -19.23 -21.45 -2.99
N ARG A 301 -18.64 -22.39 -3.69
CA ARG A 301 -19.21 -23.70 -3.91
C ARG A 301 -19.51 -24.44 -2.57
N ARG A 302 -18.56 -24.43 -1.62
CA ARG A 302 -18.76 -25.06 -0.31
C ARG A 302 -19.88 -24.39 0.50
N LEU A 303 -20.05 -23.08 0.37
CA LEU A 303 -21.16 -22.37 1.00
C LEU A 303 -22.50 -22.82 0.44
N VAL A 304 -22.63 -22.93 -0.88
CA VAL A 304 -23.86 -23.43 -1.54
C VAL A 304 -24.15 -24.87 -1.11
N GLU A 305 -23.15 -25.76 -1.17
CA GLU A 305 -23.31 -27.17 -0.77
C GLU A 305 -23.75 -27.31 0.71
N ILE A 306 -23.23 -26.45 1.61
CA ILE A 306 -23.69 -26.42 3.01
C ILE A 306 -25.13 -25.92 3.11
N GLN A 307 -25.51 -24.88 2.37
CA GLN A 307 -26.88 -24.37 2.36
C GLN A 307 -27.88 -25.44 1.88
N ASP A 308 -27.54 -26.10 0.78
CA ASP A 308 -28.37 -27.19 0.25
C ASP A 308 -28.51 -28.34 1.28
N GLY A 309 -27.44 -28.66 1.99
CA GLY A 309 -27.46 -29.63 3.07
C GLY A 309 -28.36 -29.21 4.25
N LEU A 310 -28.32 -27.95 4.63
CA LEU A 310 -29.16 -27.41 5.71
C LEU A 310 -30.64 -27.36 5.32
N VAL A 311 -30.95 -26.99 4.07
CA VAL A 311 -32.31 -27.00 3.52
C VAL A 311 -32.86 -28.43 3.49
N THR A 312 -32.06 -29.40 3.04
CA THR A 312 -32.46 -30.83 3.00
C THR A 312 -32.77 -31.37 4.40
N LEU A 313 -32.09 -30.92 5.42
CA LEU A 313 -32.38 -31.27 6.81
C LEU A 313 -33.59 -30.55 7.41
N GLN A 314 -34.25 -29.65 6.64
CA GLN A 314 -35.39 -28.81 7.07
C GLN A 314 -35.12 -28.05 8.38
N LEU A 315 -33.85 -27.70 8.66
CA LEU A 315 -33.46 -27.01 9.87
C LEU A 315 -33.73 -25.52 9.70
N ASN A 316 -34.71 -25.04 10.47
CA ASN A 316 -34.98 -23.60 10.58
C ASN A 316 -33.91 -22.98 11.51
N LEU A 317 -32.76 -22.63 10.92
CA LEU A 317 -31.64 -22.05 11.67
C LEU A 317 -31.97 -20.60 12.03
N GLN A 318 -31.96 -20.28 13.31
CA GLN A 318 -32.11 -18.91 13.76
C GLN A 318 -30.78 -18.17 13.63
N PRO A 319 -30.68 -17.14 12.75
CA PRO A 319 -29.44 -16.39 12.57
C PRO A 319 -29.00 -15.68 13.87
N ASP A 320 -29.95 -15.35 14.74
CA ASP A 320 -29.70 -14.63 15.99
C ASP A 320 -29.09 -15.49 17.11
N ASN A 321 -29.15 -16.83 16.96
CA ASN A 321 -28.63 -17.74 17.99
C ASN A 321 -27.77 -18.88 17.40
N PRO A 322 -26.56 -18.57 16.90
CA PRO A 322 -25.72 -19.53 16.19
C PRO A 322 -25.25 -20.71 17.07
N THR A 323 -25.26 -20.56 18.39
CA THR A 323 -24.89 -21.64 19.33
C THR A 323 -26.03 -22.67 19.44
N GLN A 324 -27.27 -22.23 19.55
CA GLN A 324 -28.43 -23.13 19.60
C GLN A 324 -28.61 -23.85 18.26
N SER A 325 -28.45 -23.13 17.16
CA SER A 325 -28.47 -23.70 15.80
C SER A 325 -27.39 -24.79 15.63
N ALA A 326 -26.18 -24.58 16.16
CA ALA A 326 -25.10 -25.57 16.14
C ALA A 326 -25.42 -26.81 16.99
N HIS A 327 -26.06 -26.66 18.14
CA HIS A 327 -26.52 -27.78 18.97
C HIS A 327 -27.60 -28.61 18.27
N THR A 328 -28.59 -27.98 17.70
CA THR A 328 -29.68 -28.64 16.95
C THR A 328 -29.09 -29.42 15.77
N LEU A 329 -28.19 -28.81 15.01
CA LEU A 329 -27.52 -29.45 13.88
C LEU A 329 -26.70 -30.66 14.31
N LEU A 330 -25.92 -30.55 15.39
CA LEU A 330 -25.13 -31.64 15.92
C LEU A 330 -26.01 -32.83 16.34
N LYS A 331 -27.13 -32.56 17.00
CA LYS A 331 -28.09 -33.59 17.42
C LYS A 331 -28.73 -34.29 16.19
N THR A 332 -29.13 -33.53 15.18
CA THR A 332 -29.77 -34.08 13.96
C THR A 332 -28.82 -34.95 13.16
N LEU A 333 -27.55 -34.54 12.98
CA LEU A 333 -26.55 -35.30 12.23
C LEU A 333 -26.12 -36.60 12.91
N HIS A 334 -26.26 -36.71 14.24
CA HIS A 334 -25.92 -37.91 15.00
C HIS A 334 -27.12 -38.84 15.31
N THR A 335 -28.33 -38.44 14.91
CA THR A 335 -29.52 -39.26 15.03
C THR A 335 -29.69 -40.05 13.71
N PRO A 336 -29.80 -41.37 13.72
CA PRO A 336 -30.02 -42.16 12.50
C PRO A 336 -31.32 -41.72 11.84
N PRO A 337 -31.36 -41.63 10.50
CA PRO A 337 -32.56 -41.19 9.76
C PRO A 337 -33.72 -42.15 9.97
N THR A 338 -34.78 -41.69 10.62
CA THR A 338 -35.98 -42.49 10.94
C THR A 338 -37.04 -42.50 9.85
N THR A 339 -36.85 -41.69 8.79
CA THR A 339 -37.79 -41.58 7.68
C THR A 339 -37.05 -41.34 6.35
N PRO A 340 -37.51 -41.93 5.22
CA PRO A 340 -36.95 -41.63 3.90
C PRO A 340 -37.20 -40.17 3.56
N PRO A 341 -36.25 -39.50 2.88
CA PRO A 341 -36.34 -38.08 2.56
C PRO A 341 -37.58 -37.81 1.70
N THR A 342 -38.50 -37.00 2.22
CA THR A 342 -39.60 -36.45 1.45
C THR A 342 -38.98 -35.42 0.48
N PRO A 343 -39.42 -35.43 -0.82
CA PRO A 343 -38.90 -34.45 -1.77
C PRO A 343 -39.15 -33.02 -1.25
N PRO A 344 -38.17 -32.11 -1.37
CA PRO A 344 -38.28 -30.77 -0.83
C PRO A 344 -39.44 -30.02 -1.51
N THR A 345 -40.39 -29.56 -0.70
CA THR A 345 -41.40 -28.62 -1.16
C THR A 345 -40.68 -27.29 -1.46
N PRO A 346 -40.88 -26.72 -2.67
CA PRO A 346 -40.20 -25.45 -2.98
C PRO A 346 -40.65 -24.39 -1.97
N PRO A 347 -39.72 -23.57 -1.46
CA PRO A 347 -40.03 -22.53 -0.48
C PRO A 347 -41.05 -21.57 -1.09
N THR A 348 -42.14 -21.36 -0.39
CA THR A 348 -43.29 -20.55 -0.82
C THR A 348 -43.01 -19.05 -0.86
N ASN A 349 -41.90 -18.62 -0.28
CA ASN A 349 -41.43 -17.24 -0.36
C ASN A 349 -39.92 -17.25 -0.61
N PRO A 350 -39.40 -16.51 -1.61
CA PRO A 350 -37.98 -16.26 -1.70
C PRO A 350 -37.53 -15.58 -0.39
N PRO A 351 -36.36 -15.95 0.19
CA PRO A 351 -35.83 -15.24 1.32
C PRO A 351 -35.70 -13.76 0.94
N PRO A 352 -35.96 -12.83 1.90
CA PRO A 352 -35.71 -11.42 1.66
C PRO A 352 -34.25 -11.27 1.21
N ASP A 353 -33.98 -10.31 0.31
CA ASP A 353 -32.65 -9.99 -0.24
C ASP A 353 -31.62 -9.85 0.90
N THR A 354 -31.22 -10.97 1.44
CA THR A 354 -30.21 -11.03 2.50
C THR A 354 -28.88 -10.86 1.82
N ASP A 355 -28.19 -9.80 2.15
CA ASP A 355 -26.87 -9.49 1.61
C ASP A 355 -25.98 -10.75 1.77
N HIS A 356 -25.47 -11.30 0.66
CA HIS A 356 -24.62 -12.50 0.62
C HIS A 356 -23.45 -12.45 1.61
N ALA A 357 -23.01 -11.25 2.00
CA ALA A 357 -21.99 -11.04 3.01
C ALA A 357 -22.49 -11.41 4.42
N THR A 358 -23.72 -11.07 4.75
CA THR A 358 -24.36 -11.37 6.04
C THR A 358 -24.58 -12.87 6.18
N GLU A 359 -25.08 -13.52 5.14
CA GLU A 359 -25.31 -14.96 5.09
C GLU A 359 -24.02 -15.77 5.24
N ARG A 360 -22.96 -15.38 4.51
CA ARG A 360 -21.63 -15.98 4.67
C ARG A 360 -21.10 -15.85 6.10
N THR A 361 -21.29 -14.69 6.73
CA THR A 361 -20.86 -14.45 8.10
C THR A 361 -21.61 -15.34 9.09
N ALA A 362 -22.91 -15.50 8.93
CA ALA A 362 -23.75 -16.38 9.74
C ALA A 362 -23.31 -17.85 9.64
N LEU A 363 -23.04 -18.35 8.42
CA LEU A 363 -22.55 -19.71 8.21
C LEU A 363 -21.16 -19.94 8.81
N LEU A 364 -20.27 -18.95 8.76
CA LEU A 364 -18.96 -19.04 9.41
C LEU A 364 -19.07 -19.09 10.94
N HIS A 365 -19.97 -18.31 11.53
CA HIS A 365 -20.26 -18.36 12.96
C HIS A 365 -20.87 -19.71 13.38
N LEU A 366 -21.81 -20.22 12.61
CA LEU A 366 -22.40 -21.54 12.82
C LEU A 366 -21.31 -22.63 12.80
N SER A 367 -20.48 -22.63 11.77
CA SER A 367 -19.40 -23.63 11.62
C SER A 367 -18.38 -23.58 12.74
N ARG A 368 -18.01 -22.38 13.23
CA ARG A 368 -17.12 -22.23 14.40
C ARG A 368 -17.71 -22.86 15.65
N ASN A 369 -18.99 -22.57 15.95
CA ASN A 369 -19.68 -23.10 17.12
C ASN A 369 -19.89 -24.61 17.00
N TYR A 370 -20.29 -25.07 15.84
CA TYR A 370 -20.41 -26.50 15.53
C TYR A 370 -19.10 -27.26 15.77
N THR A 371 -18.00 -26.74 15.23
CA THR A 371 -16.68 -27.39 15.38
C THR A 371 -16.24 -27.46 16.83
N LYS A 372 -16.51 -26.40 17.64
CA LYS A 372 -16.21 -26.38 19.08
C LYS A 372 -17.02 -27.44 19.83
N LEU A 373 -18.32 -27.53 19.55
CA LEU A 373 -19.22 -28.51 20.20
C LEU A 373 -18.87 -29.94 19.81
N ALA A 374 -18.64 -30.20 18.54
CA ALA A 374 -18.29 -31.52 18.04
C ALA A 374 -16.94 -32.02 18.62
N ARG A 375 -15.94 -31.12 18.76
CA ARG A 375 -14.68 -31.47 19.46
C ARG A 375 -14.91 -31.80 20.94
N ARG A 376 -15.73 -31.03 21.64
CA ARG A 376 -16.05 -31.25 23.03
C ARG A 376 -16.76 -32.60 23.24
N GLN A 377 -17.68 -32.96 22.37
CA GLN A 377 -18.37 -34.24 22.41
C GLN A 377 -17.43 -35.43 22.15
N GLN A 378 -16.51 -35.30 21.19
CA GLN A 378 -15.48 -36.32 20.95
C GLN A 378 -14.58 -36.54 22.19
N LEU A 379 -14.14 -35.45 22.84
CA LEU A 379 -13.35 -35.53 24.07
C LEU A 379 -14.10 -36.24 25.21
N LEU A 380 -15.39 -35.95 25.36
CA LEU A 380 -16.24 -36.60 26.37
C LEU A 380 -16.44 -38.11 26.09
N ASN A 381 -16.57 -38.48 24.80
CA ASN A 381 -16.69 -39.88 24.40
C ASN A 381 -15.39 -40.69 24.54
N HIS A 382 -14.23 -40.02 24.62
CA HIS A 382 -12.92 -40.65 24.84
C HIS A 382 -12.51 -40.71 26.32
N LEU A 383 -13.27 -40.12 27.24
CA LEU A 383 -13.02 -40.27 28.68
C LEU A 383 -13.44 -41.68 29.11
N PRO A 384 -12.58 -42.48 29.79
CA PRO A 384 -12.93 -43.81 30.28
C PRO A 384 -14.11 -43.67 31.24
N GLN A 385 -15.21 -44.38 30.94
CA GLN A 385 -16.32 -44.52 31.87
C GLN A 385 -15.79 -45.30 33.06
N HIS A 386 -15.55 -44.63 34.17
CA HIS A 386 -15.30 -45.25 35.45
C HIS A 386 -16.59 -46.01 35.85
N ASN A 387 -16.62 -47.32 35.54
CA ASN A 387 -17.60 -48.24 36.07
C ASN A 387 -17.47 -48.28 37.59
N THR A 388 -18.26 -47.54 38.29
CA THR A 388 -18.56 -47.76 39.71
C THR A 388 -19.47 -48.97 39.81
N THR A 389 -18.92 -50.17 39.63
CA THR A 389 -19.58 -51.40 40.06
C THR A 389 -19.30 -51.55 41.58
N THR A 390 -20.16 -50.97 42.36
CA THR A 390 -20.25 -51.29 43.79
C THR A 390 -20.86 -52.68 43.91
N GLN A 391 -20.02 -53.73 44.08
CA GLN A 391 -20.47 -55.05 44.54
C GLN A 391 -20.92 -54.90 46.00
N PRO A 392 -22.09 -55.34 46.35
CA PRO A 392 -22.42 -55.53 47.76
C PRO A 392 -21.66 -56.76 48.33
N HIS A 393 -20.92 -56.51 49.37
CA HIS A 393 -20.25 -57.52 50.16
C HIS A 393 -21.31 -58.34 50.96
N PRO A 394 -21.35 -59.65 50.93
CA PRO A 394 -22.17 -60.44 51.86
C PRO A 394 -21.41 -60.54 53.17
N ASP A 395 -22.04 -60.06 54.25
CA ASP A 395 -21.63 -60.31 55.62
C ASP A 395 -21.92 -61.73 56.00
N PRO A 396 -21.13 -62.36 57.01
CA PRO A 396 -21.18 -63.74 57.43
C PRO A 396 -22.34 -64.12 58.29
#